data_099328b7536cef2a0bf3469ca0e5d944
#
_entry.id   099328b7536cef2a0bf3469ca0e5d944
#
_cell.length_a   1.000
_cell.length_b   1.000
_cell.length_c   1.000
_cell.angle_alpha   90.00
_cell.angle_beta   90.00
_cell.angle_gamma   90.00
#
_symmetry.space_group_name_H-M   'P 1'
#
loop_
_entity.id
_entity.type
_entity.pdbx_description
1 polymer ?
#
loop_
_entity_poly.entity_id
_entity_poly.type
_entity_poly.pdbx_seq_one_letter_code
_entity_poly.pdbx_strand_id
1 'polypeptide(L)'
;WTNYPNMPTGAKVTPEIYQRLVDFGLRHKILIVNDNPYSFILTDKPLSILAVPRAMECCLELNSLSKSHNMSGWRIGMVAGAPEMISEILKVKSQMDSGMFKPLQLAAVEALNQSPEWFARLNSEYVRRRVAAGRIFDTLGAVYDHDTAGLFLWGRVPSGYAKDGMSAGEVISERVLHQAGVFITPGFIFGKNGENYIRVSLCATTEVLEAAERRIRDNIQSIKKI
;
A
#
# COMPACT_ATOMS: atom_id res chain seq x y z
N TRP A 1 5.99 -1.73 15.10
CA TRP A 1 5.87 -1.16 13.76
C TRP A 1 4.50 -1.44 13.18
N THR A 2 3.80 -0.41 12.71
CA THR A 2 2.50 -0.51 12.04
C THR A 2 2.58 0.13 10.65
N ASN A 3 1.64 -0.21 9.78
CA ASN A 3 1.52 0.37 8.44
C ASN A 3 0.04 0.53 8.11
N TYR A 4 -0.45 1.77 8.15
CA TYR A 4 -1.83 2.10 7.79
C TYR A 4 -1.90 3.39 6.96
N PRO A 5 -2.66 3.38 5.83
CA PRO A 5 -3.32 2.22 5.21
C PRO A 5 -2.35 1.10 4.91
N ASN A 6 -2.80 -0.15 5.14
CA ASN A 6 -1.91 -1.31 5.16
C ASN A 6 -1.50 -1.76 3.74
N MET A 7 -0.25 -2.13 3.59
CA MET A 7 0.26 -2.85 2.43
C MET A 7 0.65 -4.28 2.86
N PRO A 8 0.09 -5.34 2.24
CA PRO A 8 -0.53 -5.38 0.91
C PRO A 8 -2.06 -5.25 0.90
N THR A 9 -2.76 -5.29 2.03
CA THR A 9 -4.20 -5.52 2.11
C THR A 9 -5.06 -4.32 1.71
N GLY A 10 -4.52 -3.10 1.78
CA GLY A 10 -5.28 -1.86 1.59
C GLY A 10 -6.20 -1.51 2.77
N ALA A 11 -6.09 -2.24 3.89
CA ALA A 11 -6.93 -2.01 5.05
C ALA A 11 -6.76 -0.58 5.59
N LYS A 12 -7.88 0.09 5.76
CA LYS A 12 -7.96 1.42 6.37
C LYS A 12 -7.86 1.30 7.90
N VAL A 13 -7.55 2.41 8.55
CA VAL A 13 -7.53 2.53 9.99
C VAL A 13 -8.63 3.48 10.45
N THR A 14 -9.09 3.30 11.68
CA THR A 14 -10.00 4.23 12.35
C THR A 14 -9.29 4.96 13.50
N PRO A 15 -9.81 6.12 13.95
CA PRO A 15 -9.27 6.82 15.11
C PRO A 15 -9.22 5.94 16.36
N GLU A 16 -10.20 5.04 16.54
CA GLU A 16 -10.28 4.12 17.68
C GLU A 16 -9.15 3.09 17.65
N ILE A 17 -8.79 2.58 16.47
CA ILE A 17 -7.65 1.66 16.32
C ILE A 17 -6.35 2.38 16.68
N TYR A 18 -6.15 3.61 16.19
CA TYR A 18 -4.98 4.42 16.56
C TYR A 18 -4.96 4.72 18.06
N GLN A 19 -6.10 5.06 18.67
CA GLN A 19 -6.14 5.30 20.12
C GLN A 19 -5.75 4.05 20.91
N ARG A 20 -6.22 2.87 20.52
CA ARG A 20 -5.83 1.60 21.16
C ARG A 20 -4.33 1.31 21.03
N LEU A 21 -3.72 1.66 19.89
CA LEU A 21 -2.27 1.54 19.71
C LEU A 21 -1.51 2.51 20.62
N VAL A 22 -1.95 3.75 20.72
CA VAL A 22 -1.36 4.74 21.63
C VAL A 22 -1.48 4.29 23.09
N ASP A 23 -2.66 3.87 23.52
CA ASP A 23 -2.89 3.36 24.88
C ASP A 23 -2.01 2.14 25.20
N PHE A 24 -1.83 1.26 24.22
CA PHE A 24 -0.91 0.12 24.33
C PHE A 24 0.54 0.60 24.47
N GLY A 25 0.99 1.52 23.61
CA GLY A 25 2.34 2.08 23.65
C GLY A 25 2.66 2.72 25.00
N LEU A 26 1.75 3.53 25.51
CA LEU A 26 1.89 4.20 26.82
C LEU A 26 1.91 3.20 27.97
N ARG A 27 0.98 2.23 27.98
CA ARG A 27 0.90 1.22 29.05
C ARG A 27 2.14 0.36 29.15
N HIS A 28 2.70 -0.03 28.00
CA HIS A 28 3.84 -0.95 27.93
C HIS A 28 5.18 -0.26 27.71
N LYS A 29 5.21 1.07 27.66
CA LYS A 29 6.42 1.88 27.38
C LYS A 29 7.08 1.47 26.06
N ILE A 30 6.25 1.27 25.02
CA ILE A 30 6.68 0.87 23.67
C ILE A 30 6.49 2.05 22.72
N LEU A 31 7.53 2.36 21.95
CA LEU A 31 7.45 3.31 20.85
C LEU A 31 6.66 2.68 19.68
N ILE A 32 5.59 3.35 19.26
CA ILE A 32 4.82 2.99 18.08
C ILE A 32 5.33 3.79 16.89
N VAL A 33 5.69 3.10 15.83
CA VAL A 33 6.07 3.73 14.56
C VAL A 33 5.05 3.35 13.49
N ASN A 34 4.32 4.34 12.96
CA ASN A 34 3.36 4.13 11.89
C ASN A 34 3.96 4.57 10.54
N ASP A 35 4.12 3.62 9.62
CA ASP A 35 4.54 3.89 8.24
C ASP A 35 3.30 4.20 7.38
N ASN A 36 3.15 5.48 7.00
CA ASN A 36 1.94 6.04 6.39
C ASN A 36 2.19 6.68 5.01
N PRO A 37 2.64 5.94 3.99
CA PRO A 37 2.85 6.50 2.65
C PRO A 37 1.57 6.54 1.80
N TYR A 38 0.46 5.92 2.23
CA TYR A 38 -0.72 5.68 1.40
C TYR A 38 -1.97 6.46 1.80
N SER A 39 -1.94 7.25 2.87
CA SER A 39 -3.14 7.88 3.45
C SER A 39 -3.90 8.83 2.51
N PHE A 40 -3.27 9.32 1.44
CA PHE A 40 -3.89 10.20 0.44
C PHE A 40 -4.38 9.47 -0.81
N ILE A 41 -4.24 8.15 -0.88
CA ILE A 41 -4.60 7.35 -2.06
C ILE A 41 -5.86 6.54 -1.76
N LEU A 42 -6.93 6.82 -2.53
CA LEU A 42 -8.25 6.17 -2.40
C LEU A 42 -8.79 6.25 -0.96
N THR A 43 -8.62 7.42 -0.34
CA THR A 43 -9.05 7.72 1.01
C THR A 43 -9.68 9.11 1.04
N ASP A 44 -10.93 9.20 1.51
CA ASP A 44 -11.65 10.48 1.60
C ASP A 44 -11.16 11.33 2.78
N LYS A 45 -10.72 10.67 3.85
CA LYS A 45 -10.25 11.31 5.08
C LYS A 45 -8.90 10.71 5.49
N PRO A 46 -7.78 11.29 5.04
CA PRO A 46 -6.46 10.87 5.50
C PRO A 46 -6.34 10.99 7.02
N LEU A 47 -5.82 9.94 7.67
CA LEU A 47 -5.62 9.91 9.12
C LEU A 47 -4.14 9.81 9.45
N SER A 48 -3.73 10.51 10.50
CA SER A 48 -2.41 10.38 11.12
C SER A 48 -2.56 9.81 12.53
N ILE A 49 -1.65 8.91 12.93
CA ILE A 49 -1.61 8.43 14.31
C ILE A 49 -1.34 9.58 15.29
N LEU A 50 -0.61 10.60 14.85
CA LEU A 50 -0.28 11.77 15.68
C LEU A 50 -1.49 12.68 15.96
N ALA A 51 -2.62 12.46 15.26
CA ALA A 51 -3.84 13.23 15.50
C ALA A 51 -4.67 12.73 16.70
N VAL A 52 -4.36 11.54 17.24
CA VAL A 52 -5.08 11.03 18.42
C VAL A 52 -4.45 11.51 19.72
N PRO A 53 -5.26 11.62 20.82
CA PRO A 53 -4.77 12.10 22.10
C PRO A 53 -3.54 11.35 22.61
N ARG A 54 -2.57 12.08 23.13
CA ARG A 54 -1.33 11.57 23.73
C ARG A 54 -0.38 10.83 22.77
N ALA A 55 -0.66 10.78 21.48
CA ALA A 55 0.20 10.09 20.51
C ALA A 55 1.64 10.63 20.51
N MET A 56 1.82 11.92 20.68
CA MET A 56 3.15 12.55 20.75
C MET A 56 4.03 12.02 21.89
N GLU A 57 3.47 11.34 22.91
CA GLU A 57 4.25 10.76 24.01
C GLU A 57 4.91 9.44 23.65
N CYS A 58 4.41 8.70 22.62
CA CYS A 58 4.89 7.38 22.31
C CYS A 58 4.83 6.99 20.81
N CYS A 59 4.53 7.94 19.92
CA CYS A 59 4.40 7.63 18.50
C CYS A 59 5.33 8.45 17.61
N LEU A 60 5.76 7.81 16.53
CA LEU A 60 6.36 8.42 15.35
C LEU A 60 5.52 8.07 14.13
N GLU A 61 5.40 9.00 13.19
CA GLU A 61 4.84 8.73 11.88
C GLU A 61 5.86 8.96 10.78
N LEU A 62 6.01 7.97 9.91
CA LEU A 62 6.79 8.06 8.69
C LEU A 62 5.83 8.38 7.53
N ASN A 63 6.19 9.35 6.71
CA ASN A 63 5.43 9.67 5.51
C ASN A 63 6.36 9.80 4.31
N SER A 64 5.82 9.69 3.10
CA SER A 64 6.59 9.72 1.87
C SER A 64 5.80 10.34 0.73
N LEU A 65 6.47 11.19 -0.06
CA LEU A 65 5.92 11.73 -1.30
C LEU A 65 5.93 10.71 -2.46
N SER A 66 6.59 9.58 -2.26
CA SER A 66 6.73 8.55 -3.30
C SER A 66 5.40 8.05 -3.86
N LYS A 67 4.36 7.95 -3.01
CA LYS A 67 3.05 7.40 -3.40
C LYS A 67 2.01 8.49 -3.57
N SER A 68 1.82 9.31 -2.54
CA SER A 68 0.81 10.38 -2.52
C SER A 68 1.02 11.44 -3.62
N HIS A 69 2.26 11.67 -4.05
CA HIS A 69 2.61 12.70 -5.04
C HIS A 69 3.30 12.14 -6.29
N ASN A 70 3.29 10.83 -6.51
CA ASN A 70 3.97 10.15 -7.63
C ASN A 70 5.47 10.46 -7.73
N MET A 71 6.13 10.73 -6.60
CA MET A 71 7.54 11.14 -6.53
C MET A 71 8.48 10.00 -6.06
N SER A 72 8.23 8.76 -6.48
CA SER A 72 9.02 7.61 -6.01
C SER A 72 10.51 7.71 -6.34
N GLY A 73 10.87 8.23 -7.51
CA GLY A 73 12.26 8.44 -7.94
C GLY A 73 12.99 9.58 -7.22
N TRP A 74 12.26 10.49 -6.58
CA TRP A 74 12.80 11.65 -5.89
C TRP A 74 13.37 11.35 -4.51
N ARG A 75 13.04 10.20 -3.94
CA ARG A 75 13.54 9.71 -2.65
C ARG A 75 13.33 10.69 -1.48
N ILE A 76 12.10 11.23 -1.37
CA ILE A 76 11.71 12.18 -0.33
C ILE A 76 10.66 11.57 0.59
N GLY A 77 10.94 11.66 1.88
CA GLY A 77 10.03 11.30 2.97
C GLY A 77 10.34 12.14 4.19
N MET A 78 9.54 11.96 5.24
CA MET A 78 9.70 12.66 6.51
C MET A 78 9.35 11.74 7.68
N VAL A 79 9.90 12.08 8.83
CA VAL A 79 9.53 11.53 10.12
C VAL A 79 8.92 12.66 10.95
N ALA A 80 7.78 12.42 11.56
CA ALA A 80 7.10 13.34 12.45
C ALA A 80 6.90 12.70 13.83
N GLY A 81 6.96 13.50 14.88
CA GLY A 81 6.79 13.05 16.27
C GLY A 81 7.27 14.10 17.27
N ALA A 82 7.38 13.72 18.54
CA ALA A 82 7.86 14.61 19.59
C ALA A 82 9.30 15.08 19.34
N PRO A 83 9.65 16.33 19.71
CA PRO A 83 10.98 16.87 19.49
C PRO A 83 12.12 16.00 20.05
N GLU A 84 11.92 15.38 21.21
CA GLU A 84 12.89 14.51 21.85
C GLU A 84 13.20 13.28 21.01
N MET A 85 12.17 12.63 20.44
CA MET A 85 12.31 11.46 19.55
C MET A 85 12.99 11.85 18.23
N ILE A 86 12.58 12.99 17.65
CA ILE A 86 13.19 13.50 16.42
C ILE A 86 14.66 13.85 16.65
N SER A 87 15.02 14.43 17.80
CA SER A 87 16.40 14.72 18.16
C SER A 87 17.28 13.45 18.19
N GLU A 88 16.78 12.36 18.77
CA GLU A 88 17.51 11.08 18.77
C GLU A 88 17.72 10.50 17.36
N ILE A 89 16.67 10.56 16.53
CA ILE A 89 16.77 10.14 15.11
C ILE A 89 17.81 11.00 14.38
N LEU A 90 17.79 12.31 14.59
CA LEU A 90 18.69 13.24 13.92
C LEU A 90 20.16 13.02 14.31
N LYS A 91 20.46 12.61 15.54
CA LYS A 91 21.83 12.23 15.96
C LYS A 91 22.39 11.13 15.07
N VAL A 92 21.60 10.10 14.77
CA VAL A 92 22.01 8.99 13.91
C VAL A 92 22.04 9.45 12.43
N LYS A 93 20.98 10.11 11.99
CA LYS A 93 20.83 10.57 10.60
C LYS A 93 21.98 11.48 10.16
N SER A 94 22.42 12.40 11.03
CA SER A 94 23.52 13.32 10.74
C SER A 94 24.89 12.64 10.59
N GLN A 95 25.02 11.40 11.07
CA GLN A 95 26.21 10.60 10.86
C GLN A 95 26.15 9.77 9.55
N MET A 96 24.96 9.61 8.97
CA MET A 96 24.76 8.80 7.78
C MET A 96 24.94 9.62 6.49
N ASP A 97 24.58 10.91 6.50
CA ASP A 97 24.72 11.81 5.37
C ASP A 97 24.85 13.28 5.82
N SER A 98 25.30 14.13 4.89
CA SER A 98 25.49 15.56 5.12
C SER A 98 24.22 16.40 4.87
N GLY A 99 23.08 15.75 4.68
CA GLY A 99 21.81 16.39 4.40
C GLY A 99 21.26 16.13 2.99
N MET A 100 20.02 16.56 2.78
CA MET A 100 19.33 16.38 1.49
C MET A 100 19.64 17.55 0.55
N PHE A 101 19.84 17.26 -0.72
CA PHE A 101 20.03 18.25 -1.79
C PHE A 101 18.87 19.25 -1.81
N LYS A 102 19.20 20.57 -1.68
CA LYS A 102 18.22 21.64 -1.49
C LYS A 102 17.13 21.70 -2.56
N PRO A 103 17.41 21.54 -3.87
CA PRO A 103 16.36 21.52 -4.89
C PRO A 103 15.29 20.44 -4.68
N LEU A 104 15.66 19.26 -4.12
CA LEU A 104 14.68 18.23 -3.77
C LEU A 104 13.74 18.70 -2.64
N GLN A 105 14.29 19.42 -1.65
CA GLN A 105 13.47 19.97 -0.56
C GLN A 105 12.51 21.05 -1.09
N LEU A 106 12.93 21.91 -2.00
CA LEU A 106 12.09 22.92 -2.64
C LEU A 106 10.98 22.25 -3.48
N ALA A 107 11.30 21.20 -4.23
CA ALA A 107 10.30 20.41 -4.97
C ALA A 107 9.28 19.75 -4.02
N ALA A 108 9.71 19.29 -2.85
CA ALA A 108 8.81 18.76 -1.83
C ALA A 108 7.85 19.84 -1.29
N VAL A 109 8.32 21.07 -1.09
CA VAL A 109 7.47 22.19 -0.68
C VAL A 109 6.37 22.44 -1.72
N GLU A 110 6.73 22.49 -3.00
CA GLU A 110 5.76 22.66 -4.10
C GLU A 110 4.76 21.48 -4.15
N ALA A 111 5.24 20.26 -3.97
CA ALA A 111 4.38 19.09 -3.93
C ALA A 111 3.39 19.11 -2.75
N LEU A 112 3.85 19.50 -1.56
CA LEU A 112 3.00 19.58 -0.37
C LEU A 112 1.97 20.73 -0.43
N ASN A 113 2.19 21.72 -1.26
CA ASN A 113 1.26 22.84 -1.48
C ASN A 113 0.18 22.53 -2.54
N GLN A 114 0.07 21.29 -3.02
CA GLN A 114 -0.97 20.93 -3.98
C GLN A 114 -2.36 21.06 -3.37
N SER A 115 -3.32 21.51 -4.19
CA SER A 115 -4.69 21.75 -3.77
C SER A 115 -5.50 20.45 -3.58
N PRO A 116 -6.61 20.49 -2.84
CA PRO A 116 -7.54 19.36 -2.74
C PRO A 116 -8.01 18.84 -4.11
N GLU A 117 -8.17 19.73 -5.09
CA GLU A 117 -8.59 19.36 -6.45
C GLU A 117 -7.53 18.54 -7.17
N TRP A 118 -6.25 18.78 -6.87
CA TRP A 118 -5.15 17.97 -7.40
C TRP A 118 -5.27 16.52 -6.92
N PHE A 119 -5.49 16.33 -5.61
CA PHE A 119 -5.71 15.00 -5.02
C PHE A 119 -6.99 14.34 -5.56
N ALA A 120 -8.06 15.10 -5.75
CA ALA A 120 -9.30 14.58 -6.33
C ALA A 120 -9.07 14.05 -7.76
N ARG A 121 -8.33 14.79 -8.61
CA ARG A 121 -7.96 14.33 -9.96
C ARG A 121 -7.09 13.07 -9.91
N LEU A 122 -6.07 13.04 -9.04
CA LEU A 122 -5.21 11.89 -8.85
C LEU A 122 -6.02 10.65 -8.44
N ASN A 123 -6.87 10.79 -7.44
CA ASN A 123 -7.71 9.70 -6.94
C ASN A 123 -8.75 9.24 -7.96
N SER A 124 -9.29 10.14 -8.80
CA SER A 124 -10.20 9.72 -9.88
C SER A 124 -9.53 8.77 -10.87
N GLU A 125 -8.24 8.96 -11.15
CA GLU A 125 -7.46 8.03 -11.97
C GLU A 125 -7.28 6.68 -11.26
N TYR A 126 -6.94 6.67 -9.97
CA TYR A 126 -6.83 5.42 -9.21
C TYR A 126 -8.17 4.68 -9.07
N VAL A 127 -9.29 5.38 -9.01
CA VAL A 127 -10.62 4.74 -9.07
C VAL A 127 -10.82 4.00 -10.39
N ARG A 128 -10.49 4.61 -11.54
CA ARG A 128 -10.57 3.94 -12.85
C ARG A 128 -9.69 2.70 -12.91
N ARG A 129 -8.44 2.82 -12.45
CA ARG A 129 -7.49 1.69 -12.39
C ARG A 129 -7.97 0.59 -11.45
N ARG A 130 -8.56 0.95 -10.30
CA ARG A 130 -9.13 -0.01 -9.35
C ARG A 130 -10.26 -0.82 -9.98
N VAL A 131 -11.14 -0.18 -10.76
CA VAL A 131 -12.20 -0.89 -11.48
C VAL A 131 -11.61 -1.86 -12.52
N ALA A 132 -10.62 -1.43 -13.30
CA ALA A 132 -9.97 -2.30 -14.28
C ALA A 132 -9.22 -3.47 -13.62
N ALA A 133 -8.50 -3.22 -12.53
CA ALA A 133 -7.81 -4.26 -11.75
C ALA A 133 -8.81 -5.23 -11.07
N GLY A 134 -9.95 -4.73 -10.60
CA GLY A 134 -11.01 -5.55 -10.01
C GLY A 134 -11.54 -6.60 -10.98
N ARG A 135 -11.70 -6.27 -12.26
CA ARG A 135 -12.11 -7.24 -13.29
C ARG A 135 -11.15 -8.42 -13.43
N ILE A 136 -9.84 -8.21 -13.15
CA ILE A 136 -8.87 -9.32 -13.12
C ILE A 136 -9.23 -10.30 -12.00
N PHE A 137 -9.57 -9.80 -10.80
CA PHE A 137 -10.00 -10.64 -9.70
C PHE A 137 -11.31 -11.36 -10.00
N ASP A 138 -12.29 -10.66 -10.56
CA ASP A 138 -13.58 -11.25 -10.95
C ASP A 138 -13.37 -12.40 -11.95
N THR A 139 -12.53 -12.20 -12.96
CA THR A 139 -12.19 -13.22 -13.97
C THR A 139 -11.52 -14.43 -13.34
N LEU A 140 -10.63 -14.25 -12.38
CA LEU A 140 -9.95 -15.31 -11.65
C LEU A 140 -10.83 -15.97 -10.56
N GLY A 141 -11.96 -15.38 -10.22
CA GLY A 141 -12.83 -15.82 -9.13
C GLY A 141 -12.27 -15.51 -7.74
N ALA A 142 -11.42 -14.50 -7.64
CA ALA A 142 -10.86 -14.05 -6.37
C ALA A 142 -11.84 -13.12 -5.64
N VAL A 143 -11.91 -13.27 -4.33
CA VAL A 143 -12.72 -12.40 -3.44
C VAL A 143 -11.82 -11.32 -2.86
N TYR A 144 -12.23 -10.05 -2.97
CA TYR A 144 -11.47 -8.91 -2.49
C TYR A 144 -12.38 -7.83 -1.91
N ASP A 145 -11.82 -6.98 -1.06
CA ASP A 145 -12.53 -5.83 -0.49
C ASP A 145 -12.50 -4.66 -1.49
N HIS A 146 -13.67 -4.09 -1.76
CA HIS A 146 -13.85 -2.96 -2.66
C HIS A 146 -13.57 -1.60 -2.00
N ASP A 147 -13.56 -1.53 -0.66
CA ASP A 147 -13.34 -0.32 0.12
C ASP A 147 -11.93 -0.27 0.73
N THR A 148 -10.91 -0.45 -0.11
CA THR A 148 -9.51 -0.38 0.30
C THR A 148 -8.86 0.95 -0.08
N ALA A 149 -7.81 1.32 0.65
CA ALA A 149 -6.95 2.46 0.36
C ALA A 149 -5.61 2.02 -0.25
N GLY A 150 -4.84 2.98 -0.79
CA GLY A 150 -3.50 2.73 -1.32
C GLY A 150 -3.49 2.26 -2.77
N LEU A 151 -2.37 1.69 -3.19
CA LEU A 151 -2.05 1.40 -4.58
C LEU A 151 -2.21 -0.08 -4.97
N PHE A 152 -2.84 -0.89 -4.14
CA PHE A 152 -2.91 -2.33 -4.35
C PHE A 152 -4.30 -2.86 -4.08
N LEU A 153 -4.72 -3.83 -4.90
CA LEU A 153 -5.81 -4.73 -4.57
C LEU A 153 -5.24 -6.06 -4.05
N TRP A 154 -5.87 -6.58 -3.03
CA TRP A 154 -5.53 -7.83 -2.37
C TRP A 154 -6.71 -8.76 -2.38
N GLY A 155 -6.61 -9.88 -3.09
CA GLY A 155 -7.72 -10.81 -3.28
C GLY A 155 -7.38 -12.23 -2.92
N ARG A 156 -8.31 -12.92 -2.27
CA ARG A 156 -8.23 -14.32 -1.93
C ARG A 156 -8.73 -15.16 -3.10
N VAL A 157 -7.85 -16.01 -3.62
CA VAL A 157 -8.22 -16.98 -4.66
C VAL A 157 -8.84 -18.24 -4.08
N PRO A 158 -9.66 -19.00 -4.84
CA PRO A 158 -10.20 -20.28 -4.41
C PRO A 158 -9.11 -21.27 -3.97
N SER A 159 -9.27 -21.90 -2.83
CA SER A 159 -8.27 -22.83 -2.26
C SER A 159 -8.05 -24.10 -3.09
N GLY A 160 -9.02 -24.47 -3.94
CA GLY A 160 -8.91 -25.63 -4.87
C GLY A 160 -7.80 -25.51 -5.91
N TYR A 161 -7.15 -24.36 -6.02
CA TYR A 161 -5.99 -24.20 -6.90
C TYR A 161 -4.67 -24.70 -6.30
N ALA A 162 -4.58 -24.89 -4.99
CA ALA A 162 -3.36 -25.41 -4.35
C ALA A 162 -2.99 -26.79 -4.93
N LYS A 163 -1.73 -26.97 -5.31
CA LYS A 163 -1.26 -28.18 -5.99
C LYS A 163 0.24 -28.40 -5.77
N ASP A 164 0.65 -29.64 -5.65
CA ASP A 164 2.06 -30.06 -5.63
C ASP A 164 2.90 -29.32 -4.55
N GLY A 165 2.30 -29.04 -3.41
CA GLY A 165 2.95 -28.30 -2.30
C GLY A 165 2.97 -26.78 -2.47
N MET A 166 2.47 -26.26 -3.59
CA MET A 166 2.33 -24.81 -3.82
C MET A 166 1.00 -24.29 -3.30
N SER A 167 1.01 -23.07 -2.78
CA SER A 167 -0.21 -22.41 -2.31
C SER A 167 -1.11 -21.97 -3.47
N ALA A 168 -2.40 -21.77 -3.22
CA ALA A 168 -3.34 -21.35 -4.26
C ALA A 168 -2.96 -20.03 -4.94
N GLY A 169 -2.47 -19.06 -4.16
CA GLY A 169 -2.00 -17.78 -4.69
C GLY A 169 -0.78 -17.93 -5.60
N GLU A 170 0.14 -18.82 -5.25
CA GLU A 170 1.33 -19.13 -6.04
C GLU A 170 0.96 -19.80 -7.36
N VAL A 171 0.14 -20.88 -7.31
CA VAL A 171 -0.31 -21.60 -8.51
C VAL A 171 -1.02 -20.67 -9.50
N ILE A 172 -1.92 -19.82 -9.04
CA ILE A 172 -2.62 -18.87 -9.91
C ILE A 172 -1.63 -17.84 -10.49
N SER A 173 -0.72 -17.32 -9.71
CA SER A 173 0.30 -16.37 -10.19
C SER A 173 1.16 -16.99 -11.31
N GLU A 174 1.66 -18.19 -11.11
CA GLU A 174 2.44 -18.95 -12.11
C GLU A 174 1.62 -19.23 -13.38
N ARG A 175 0.40 -19.70 -13.24
CA ARG A 175 -0.45 -20.00 -14.40
C ARG A 175 -0.80 -18.76 -15.20
N VAL A 176 -1.14 -17.65 -14.54
CA VAL A 176 -1.42 -16.38 -15.22
C VAL A 176 -0.17 -15.88 -15.96
N LEU A 177 1.01 -16.01 -15.33
CA LEU A 177 2.26 -15.65 -15.98
C LEU A 177 2.51 -16.49 -17.26
N HIS A 178 2.42 -17.81 -17.15
CA HIS A 178 2.77 -18.69 -18.26
C HIS A 178 1.69 -18.78 -19.34
N GLN A 179 0.41 -18.70 -19.02
CA GLN A 179 -0.69 -18.84 -19.99
C GLN A 179 -1.13 -17.49 -20.57
N ALA A 180 -1.06 -16.41 -19.80
CA ALA A 180 -1.50 -15.10 -20.28
C ALA A 180 -0.34 -14.08 -20.43
N GLY A 181 0.87 -14.40 -19.98
CA GLY A 181 2.02 -13.49 -19.99
C GLY A 181 1.77 -12.25 -19.12
N VAL A 182 1.05 -12.41 -18.01
CA VAL A 182 0.75 -11.35 -17.04
C VAL A 182 1.28 -11.75 -15.69
N PHE A 183 2.17 -10.94 -15.12
CA PHE A 183 2.67 -11.17 -13.76
C PHE A 183 1.71 -10.56 -12.74
N ILE A 184 1.23 -11.39 -11.81
CA ILE A 184 0.47 -11.00 -10.62
C ILE A 184 1.28 -11.44 -9.40
N THR A 185 1.43 -10.56 -8.40
CA THR A 185 2.23 -10.86 -7.21
C THR A 185 1.55 -11.93 -6.36
N PRO A 186 2.17 -13.08 -6.09
CA PRO A 186 1.62 -14.09 -5.18
C PRO A 186 1.71 -13.61 -3.73
N GLY A 187 0.70 -13.93 -2.95
CA GLY A 187 0.57 -13.35 -1.60
C GLY A 187 1.52 -13.95 -0.57
N PHE A 188 2.08 -15.16 -0.78
CA PHE A 188 3.00 -15.80 0.16
C PHE A 188 4.26 -14.96 0.44
N ILE A 189 4.68 -14.09 -0.50
CA ILE A 189 5.83 -13.20 -0.30
C ILE A 189 5.63 -12.18 0.83
N PHE A 190 4.37 -11.97 1.26
CA PHE A 190 4.01 -11.10 2.38
C PHE A 190 3.82 -11.87 3.68
N GLY A 191 4.13 -13.16 3.70
CA GLY A 191 4.03 -14.03 4.86
C GLY A 191 3.01 -15.14 4.69
N LYS A 192 3.04 -16.11 5.61
CA LYS A 192 2.23 -17.33 5.58
C LYS A 192 0.72 -17.09 5.44
N ASN A 193 0.19 -16.05 6.06
CA ASN A 193 -1.23 -15.70 5.98
C ASN A 193 -1.65 -15.24 4.56
N GLY A 194 -0.68 -14.92 3.70
CA GLY A 194 -0.91 -14.51 2.32
C GLY A 194 -0.96 -15.65 1.30
N GLU A 195 -0.72 -16.91 1.66
CA GLU A 195 -0.57 -18.05 0.74
C GLU A 195 -1.74 -18.21 -0.24
N ASN A 196 -2.97 -17.93 0.19
CA ASN A 196 -4.16 -18.03 -0.65
C ASN A 196 -4.56 -16.70 -1.31
N TYR A 197 -3.66 -15.73 -1.38
CA TYR A 197 -3.94 -14.41 -1.90
C TYR A 197 -3.04 -14.06 -3.08
N ILE A 198 -3.52 -13.10 -3.86
CA ILE A 198 -2.76 -12.43 -4.91
C ILE A 198 -2.90 -10.92 -4.76
N ARG A 199 -1.90 -10.17 -5.26
CA ARG A 199 -1.90 -8.72 -5.24
C ARG A 199 -1.76 -8.14 -6.64
N VAL A 200 -2.65 -7.21 -7.01
CA VAL A 200 -2.55 -6.42 -8.25
C VAL A 200 -2.22 -4.97 -7.91
N SER A 201 -1.25 -4.40 -8.61
CA SER A 201 -0.84 -3.01 -8.47
C SER A 201 -1.69 -2.08 -9.34
N LEU A 202 -2.09 -0.93 -8.79
CA LEU A 202 -2.76 0.15 -9.51
C LEU A 202 -1.77 1.14 -10.17
N CYS A 203 -0.47 0.84 -10.17
CA CYS A 203 0.55 1.69 -10.79
C CYS A 203 0.56 1.61 -12.33
N ALA A 204 0.05 0.51 -12.90
CA ALA A 204 -0.14 0.40 -14.35
C ALA A 204 -1.30 1.28 -14.83
N THR A 205 -1.27 1.71 -16.10
CA THR A 205 -2.37 2.48 -16.68
C THR A 205 -3.63 1.64 -16.83
N THR A 206 -4.78 2.29 -16.99
CA THR A 206 -6.06 1.60 -17.20
C THR A 206 -6.00 0.66 -18.40
N GLU A 207 -5.40 1.12 -19.52
CA GLU A 207 -5.27 0.35 -20.77
C GLU A 207 -4.43 -0.92 -20.58
N VAL A 208 -3.35 -0.83 -19.79
CA VAL A 208 -2.49 -1.99 -19.45
C VAL A 208 -3.26 -3.00 -18.60
N LEU A 209 -4.01 -2.53 -17.59
CA LEU A 209 -4.84 -3.39 -16.74
C LEU A 209 -5.96 -4.07 -17.52
N GLU A 210 -6.62 -3.35 -18.43
CA GLU A 210 -7.64 -3.92 -19.32
C GLU A 210 -7.06 -4.91 -20.32
N ALA A 211 -5.86 -4.65 -20.86
CA ALA A 211 -5.17 -5.60 -21.71
C ALA A 211 -4.79 -6.86 -20.94
N ALA A 212 -4.33 -6.73 -19.72
CA ALA A 212 -4.03 -7.87 -18.84
C ALA A 212 -5.29 -8.71 -18.55
N GLU A 213 -6.41 -8.05 -18.21
CA GLU A 213 -7.69 -8.74 -17.99
C GLU A 213 -8.14 -9.52 -19.24
N ARG A 214 -8.10 -8.91 -20.44
CA ARG A 214 -8.47 -9.59 -21.69
C ARG A 214 -7.60 -10.84 -21.91
N ARG A 215 -6.28 -10.74 -21.76
CA ARG A 215 -5.36 -11.88 -21.92
C ARG A 215 -5.64 -13.01 -20.94
N ILE A 216 -5.96 -12.67 -19.67
CA ILE A 216 -6.34 -13.66 -18.65
C ILE A 216 -7.66 -14.33 -19.02
N ARG A 217 -8.67 -13.57 -19.42
CA ARG A 217 -9.99 -14.06 -19.80
C ARG A 217 -9.90 -14.99 -21.01
N ASP A 218 -9.14 -14.61 -22.03
CA ASP A 218 -8.97 -15.42 -23.25
C ASP A 218 -8.29 -16.77 -22.98
N ASN A 219 -7.49 -16.85 -21.89
CA ASN A 219 -6.79 -18.07 -21.46
C ASN A 219 -7.39 -18.72 -20.22
N ILE A 220 -8.58 -18.29 -19.78
CA ILE A 220 -9.13 -18.66 -18.47
C ILE A 220 -9.32 -20.15 -18.27
N GLN A 221 -9.66 -20.90 -19.34
CA GLN A 221 -9.84 -22.34 -19.29
C GLN A 221 -8.54 -23.06 -18.95
N SER A 222 -7.42 -22.61 -19.52
CA SER A 222 -6.08 -23.15 -19.24
C SER A 222 -5.61 -22.76 -17.83
N ILE A 223 -5.88 -21.54 -17.40
CA ILE A 223 -5.53 -21.03 -16.07
C ILE A 223 -6.31 -21.78 -14.98
N LYS A 224 -7.61 -22.03 -15.17
CA LYS A 224 -8.49 -22.69 -14.20
C LYS A 224 -8.46 -24.22 -14.25
N LYS A 225 -7.75 -24.83 -15.18
CA LYS A 225 -7.65 -26.28 -15.28
C LYS A 225 -6.94 -26.86 -14.04
N ILE A 226 -7.69 -27.51 -13.18
CA ILE A 226 -7.23 -28.16 -11.93
C ILE A 226 -6.52 -29.46 -12.24
#